data_98faba702a31d225243e9e0d2fa36fa9
#
_entry.id   98faba702a31d225243e9e0d2fa36fa9
#
_cell.length_a   1.000
_cell.length_b   1.000
_cell.length_c   1.000
_cell.angle_alpha   90.00
_cell.angle_beta   90.00
_cell.angle_gamma   90.00
#
_symmetry.space_group_name_H-M   'P 1'
#
loop_
_entity.id
_entity.type
_entity.pdbx_description
1 polymer ?
#
loop_
_entity_poly.entity_id
_entity_poly.type
_entity_poly.pdbx_seq_one_letter_code
_entity_poly.pdbx_strand_id
1 'polypeptide(L)'
;WGCNRTVFIGDVIDHHCISFHQKDIDADGVSREAEIAYKGVRKWYKAFSKAEVMIGNHDERVFRLAASVNIPARFIRDYDVVWNTPKWKWKRDTEIDNVHYFHGTGCSGKMPALNAAKASMMSTVIGHCHSVAGVKWNCGVNRRIFGMDTGCGVDINHPAMRYGKNLINKPVLSCGVVIDGIPHHEIMPMARGEKYHKSRF
;
A
#
# COMPACT_ATOMS: atom_id res chain seq x y z
N TRP A 1 -8.61 -18.64 4.87
CA TRP A 1 -8.95 -17.79 6.01
C TRP A 1 -10.45 -17.48 6.12
N GLY A 2 -11.23 -17.58 5.03
CA GLY A 2 -12.67 -17.28 5.07
C GLY A 2 -13.02 -15.81 5.32
N CYS A 3 -12.13 -14.88 4.94
CA CYS A 3 -12.34 -13.45 5.14
C CYS A 3 -13.53 -12.93 4.32
N ASN A 4 -14.36 -12.08 4.92
CA ASN A 4 -15.54 -11.49 4.31
C ASN A 4 -15.38 -10.01 3.95
N ARG A 5 -14.27 -9.37 4.34
CA ARG A 5 -13.93 -7.96 4.06
C ARG A 5 -12.54 -7.87 3.46
N THR A 6 -12.37 -6.92 2.55
CA THR A 6 -11.09 -6.64 1.89
C THR A 6 -10.71 -5.19 2.11
N VAL A 7 -9.47 -4.97 2.52
CA VAL A 7 -8.87 -3.64 2.63
C VAL A 7 -7.61 -3.61 1.76
N PHE A 8 -7.58 -2.73 0.76
CA PHE A 8 -6.33 -2.34 0.09
C PHE A 8 -5.69 -1.23 0.91
N ILE A 9 -4.47 -1.46 1.35
CA ILE A 9 -3.81 -0.58 2.32
C ILE A 9 -3.08 0.62 1.68
N GLY A 10 -3.44 0.97 0.46
CA GLY A 10 -2.96 2.14 -0.27
C GLY A 10 -1.84 1.84 -1.25
N ASP A 11 -1.44 2.88 -1.99
CA ASP A 11 -0.49 2.80 -3.09
C ASP A 11 -0.88 1.73 -4.13
N VAL A 12 -2.20 1.71 -4.45
CA VAL A 12 -2.75 0.79 -5.46
C VAL A 12 -2.22 1.14 -6.85
N ILE A 13 -1.92 2.42 -7.07
CA ILE A 13 -1.33 2.97 -8.29
C ILE A 13 -0.03 3.68 -7.94
N ASP A 14 1.03 3.41 -8.69
CA ASP A 14 2.34 4.02 -8.44
C ASP A 14 2.40 5.49 -8.91
N HIS A 15 1.85 5.82 -10.07
CA HIS A 15 2.00 7.15 -10.67
C HIS A 15 3.48 7.59 -10.78
N HIS A 16 4.37 6.66 -11.15
CA HIS A 16 5.81 6.89 -11.20
C HIS A 16 6.20 8.04 -12.14
N CYS A 17 5.53 8.14 -13.29
CA CYS A 17 5.80 9.17 -14.30
C CYS A 17 5.64 10.60 -13.79
N ILE A 18 4.79 10.81 -12.79
CA ILE A 18 4.57 12.13 -12.16
C ILE A 18 5.21 12.24 -10.77
N SER A 19 6.07 11.30 -10.40
CA SER A 19 6.82 11.34 -9.15
C SER A 19 7.96 12.36 -9.22
N PHE A 20 8.45 12.79 -8.06
CA PHE A 20 9.66 13.62 -7.95
C PHE A 20 10.95 12.80 -7.96
N HIS A 21 10.87 11.47 -7.99
CA HIS A 21 12.02 10.58 -8.07
C HIS A 21 12.63 10.58 -9.48
N GLN A 22 13.93 10.33 -9.54
CA GLN A 22 14.62 10.12 -10.81
C GLN A 22 13.95 8.99 -11.58
N LYS A 23 13.62 9.24 -12.82
CA LYS A 23 13.00 8.26 -13.71
C LYS A 23 14.07 7.43 -14.39
N ASP A 24 13.71 6.16 -14.65
CA ASP A 24 14.54 5.30 -15.49
C ASP A 24 14.45 5.77 -16.94
N ILE A 25 15.55 5.60 -17.70
CA ILE A 25 15.59 5.98 -19.11
C ILE A 25 14.57 5.18 -19.95
N ASP A 26 14.27 3.96 -19.52
CA ASP A 26 13.30 3.06 -20.16
C ASP A 26 11.91 3.11 -19.49
N ALA A 27 11.64 4.13 -18.65
CA ALA A 27 10.34 4.26 -18.00
C ALA A 27 9.22 4.48 -19.01
N ASP A 28 8.07 3.86 -18.76
CA ASP A 28 6.87 4.08 -19.56
C ASP A 28 6.46 5.57 -19.55
N GLY A 29 5.86 6.04 -20.62
CA GLY A 29 5.22 7.36 -20.65
C GLY A 29 3.92 7.36 -19.84
N VAL A 30 3.46 8.57 -19.44
CA VAL A 30 2.28 8.76 -18.55
C VAL A 30 1.04 7.98 -19.02
N SER A 31 0.71 8.03 -20.31
CA SER A 31 -0.46 7.32 -20.85
C SER A 31 -0.30 5.81 -20.77
N ARG A 32 0.90 5.31 -21.03
CA ARG A 32 1.18 3.88 -20.97
C ARG A 32 1.13 3.35 -19.54
N GLU A 33 1.70 4.08 -18.60
CA GLU A 33 1.60 3.77 -17.17
C GLU A 33 0.13 3.70 -16.72
N ALA A 34 -0.68 4.70 -17.08
CA ALA A 34 -2.10 4.73 -16.75
C ALA A 34 -2.88 3.53 -17.32
N GLU A 35 -2.60 3.12 -18.55
CA GLU A 35 -3.21 1.93 -19.16
C GLU A 35 -2.85 0.64 -18.42
N ILE A 36 -1.57 0.48 -18.05
CA ILE A 36 -1.08 -0.69 -17.31
C ILE A 36 -1.74 -0.73 -15.94
N ALA A 37 -1.75 0.41 -15.23
CA ALA A 37 -2.39 0.55 -13.93
C ALA A 37 -3.89 0.22 -14.00
N TYR A 38 -4.61 0.77 -14.99
CA TYR A 38 -6.03 0.47 -15.20
C TYR A 38 -6.28 -1.03 -15.38
N LYS A 39 -5.49 -1.71 -16.22
CA LYS A 39 -5.61 -3.15 -16.41
C LYS A 39 -5.33 -3.94 -15.12
N GLY A 40 -4.37 -3.50 -14.33
CA GLY A 40 -4.05 -4.07 -13.02
C GLY A 40 -5.21 -3.91 -12.03
N VAL A 41 -5.70 -2.70 -11.88
CA VAL A 41 -6.85 -2.39 -11.00
C VAL A 41 -8.09 -3.20 -11.41
N ARG A 42 -8.36 -3.34 -12.71
CA ARG A 42 -9.50 -4.16 -13.18
C ARG A 42 -9.39 -5.65 -12.80
N LYS A 43 -8.18 -6.21 -12.77
CA LYS A 43 -7.96 -7.59 -12.29
C LYS A 43 -8.28 -7.69 -10.80
N TRP A 44 -7.79 -6.76 -10.00
CA TRP A 44 -8.08 -6.70 -8.56
C TRP A 44 -9.57 -6.48 -8.29
N TYR A 45 -10.22 -5.57 -9.02
CA TYR A 45 -11.65 -5.32 -8.89
C TYR A 45 -12.50 -6.56 -9.24
N LYS A 46 -12.08 -7.35 -10.22
CA LYS A 46 -12.74 -8.63 -10.56
C LYS A 46 -12.60 -9.65 -9.42
N ALA A 47 -11.44 -9.71 -8.79
CA ALA A 47 -11.18 -10.63 -7.68
C ALA A 47 -11.86 -10.18 -6.37
N PHE A 48 -11.86 -8.88 -6.11
CA PHE A 48 -12.39 -8.26 -4.89
C PHE A 48 -13.33 -7.12 -5.25
N SER A 49 -14.56 -7.46 -5.69
CA SER A 49 -15.50 -6.47 -6.23
C SER A 49 -16.02 -5.46 -5.19
N LYS A 50 -15.90 -5.74 -3.91
CA LYS A 50 -16.18 -4.82 -2.79
C LYS A 50 -14.94 -4.72 -1.93
N ALA A 51 -14.45 -3.51 -1.70
CA ALA A 51 -13.30 -3.28 -0.85
C ALA A 51 -13.32 -1.86 -0.25
N GLU A 52 -12.63 -1.70 0.86
CA GLU A 52 -12.17 -0.40 1.34
C GLU A 52 -10.76 -0.18 0.81
N VAL A 53 -10.48 0.98 0.25
CA VAL A 53 -9.18 1.30 -0.35
C VAL A 53 -8.61 2.51 0.36
N MET A 54 -7.53 2.29 1.09
CA MET A 54 -6.83 3.39 1.75
C MET A 54 -6.05 4.17 0.69
N ILE A 55 -6.14 5.48 0.74
CA ILE A 55 -5.43 6.35 -0.19
C ILE A 55 -3.99 6.48 0.29
N GLY A 56 -3.04 6.00 -0.51
CA GLY A 56 -1.63 6.13 -0.23
C GLY A 56 -1.00 7.38 -0.83
N ASN A 57 0.25 7.64 -0.49
CA ASN A 57 0.96 8.81 -0.98
C ASN A 57 1.27 8.76 -2.49
N HIS A 58 1.30 7.57 -3.10
CA HIS A 58 1.40 7.41 -4.55
C HIS A 58 0.05 7.66 -5.23
N ASP A 59 -1.04 7.16 -4.66
CA ASP A 59 -2.38 7.44 -5.16
C ASP A 59 -2.66 8.96 -5.18
N GLU A 60 -2.17 9.70 -4.19
CA GLU A 60 -2.35 11.17 -4.08
C GLU A 60 -1.47 12.00 -5.03
N ARG A 61 -0.54 11.40 -5.78
CA ARG A 61 0.40 12.16 -6.63
C ARG A 61 -0.29 13.09 -7.61
N VAL A 62 -1.42 12.67 -8.21
CA VAL A 62 -2.21 13.52 -9.13
C VAL A 62 -2.74 14.75 -8.41
N PHE A 63 -3.33 14.58 -7.23
CA PHE A 63 -3.88 15.68 -6.43
C PHE A 63 -2.77 16.62 -5.94
N ARG A 64 -1.64 16.08 -5.51
CA ARG A 64 -0.49 16.88 -5.06
C ARG A 64 0.11 17.70 -6.21
N LEU A 65 0.23 17.11 -7.40
CA LEU A 65 0.70 17.82 -8.58
C LEU A 65 -0.27 18.93 -8.98
N ALA A 66 -1.57 18.66 -9.00
CA ALA A 66 -2.59 19.66 -9.28
C ALA A 66 -2.53 20.82 -8.28
N ALA A 67 -2.39 20.52 -6.99
CA ALA A 67 -2.24 21.53 -5.95
C ALA A 67 -0.99 22.39 -6.15
N SER A 68 0.13 21.80 -6.59
CA SER A 68 1.38 22.54 -6.81
C SER A 68 1.30 23.58 -7.94
N VAL A 69 0.32 23.42 -8.85
CA VAL A 69 0.04 24.37 -9.95
C VAL A 69 -1.32 25.05 -9.80
N ASN A 70 -1.88 25.05 -8.60
CA ASN A 70 -3.14 25.70 -8.23
C ASN A 70 -4.38 25.24 -9.02
N ILE A 71 -4.43 23.99 -9.46
CA ILE A 71 -5.61 23.37 -10.07
C ILE A 71 -6.57 22.95 -8.95
N PRO A 72 -7.82 23.50 -8.90
CA PRO A 72 -8.80 23.11 -7.89
C PRO A 72 -9.19 21.62 -7.99
N ALA A 73 -9.36 20.95 -6.84
CA ALA A 73 -9.70 19.53 -6.77
C ALA A 73 -10.97 19.17 -7.56
N ARG A 74 -11.93 20.07 -7.69
CA ARG A 74 -13.19 19.87 -8.47
C ARG A 74 -12.97 19.56 -9.96
N PHE A 75 -11.78 19.82 -10.49
CA PHE A 75 -11.41 19.47 -11.87
C PHE A 75 -10.76 18.10 -12.00
N ILE A 76 -10.52 17.42 -10.88
CA ILE A 76 -9.98 16.08 -10.84
C ILE A 76 -11.13 15.11 -10.56
N ARG A 77 -11.18 14.02 -11.33
CA ARG A 77 -12.20 12.99 -11.12
C ARG A 77 -11.87 12.16 -9.88
N ASP A 78 -12.92 11.67 -9.22
CA ASP A 78 -12.79 10.76 -8.09
C ASP A 78 -12.14 9.43 -8.50
N TYR A 79 -11.47 8.77 -7.56
CA TYR A 79 -10.73 7.54 -7.81
C TYR A 79 -11.60 6.41 -8.38
N ASP A 80 -12.80 6.24 -7.84
CA ASP A 80 -13.74 5.19 -8.29
C ASP A 80 -14.19 5.39 -9.74
N VAL A 81 -14.32 6.64 -10.18
CA VAL A 81 -14.65 7.00 -11.56
C VAL A 81 -13.46 6.74 -12.48
N VAL A 82 -12.26 7.22 -12.10
CA VAL A 82 -11.04 7.06 -12.91
C VAL A 82 -10.71 5.59 -13.12
N TRP A 83 -10.77 4.80 -12.06
CA TRP A 83 -10.39 3.40 -12.06
C TRP A 83 -11.56 2.44 -12.35
N ASN A 84 -12.76 3.00 -12.57
CA ASN A 84 -14.00 2.23 -12.81
C ASN A 84 -14.21 1.15 -11.73
N THR A 85 -14.20 1.60 -10.47
CA THR A 85 -14.34 0.75 -9.28
C THR A 85 -15.52 1.17 -8.39
N PRO A 86 -16.77 1.22 -8.91
CA PRO A 86 -17.91 1.86 -8.24
C PRO A 86 -18.32 1.23 -6.89
N LYS A 87 -17.81 0.05 -6.55
CA LYS A 87 -18.08 -0.60 -5.26
C LYS A 87 -16.85 -0.58 -4.33
N TRP A 88 -15.75 0.02 -4.74
CA TRP A 88 -14.62 0.32 -3.86
C TRP A 88 -14.86 1.65 -3.16
N LYS A 89 -14.56 1.68 -1.87
CA LYS A 89 -14.68 2.90 -1.07
C LYS A 89 -13.28 3.45 -0.80
N TRP A 90 -12.90 4.47 -1.55
CA TRP A 90 -11.63 5.16 -1.40
C TRP A 90 -11.68 6.13 -0.22
N LYS A 91 -10.79 5.97 0.74
CA LYS A 91 -10.74 6.71 2.01
C LYS A 91 -9.31 6.94 2.48
N ARG A 92 -9.10 7.88 3.38
CA ARG A 92 -7.79 8.06 4.04
C ARG A 92 -7.52 6.99 5.08
N ASP A 93 -8.56 6.60 5.80
CA ASP A 93 -8.52 5.58 6.84
C ASP A 93 -9.89 4.92 7.01
N THR A 94 -9.92 3.81 7.74
CA THR A 94 -11.15 3.14 8.14
C THR A 94 -10.93 2.37 9.44
N GLU A 95 -11.99 2.18 10.20
CA GLU A 95 -12.00 1.31 11.37
C GLU A 95 -12.89 0.10 11.09
N ILE A 96 -12.39 -1.09 11.38
CA ILE A 96 -13.10 -2.36 11.24
C ILE A 96 -12.78 -3.21 12.48
N ASP A 97 -13.80 -3.58 13.22
CA ASP A 97 -13.68 -4.47 14.40
C ASP A 97 -12.64 -3.97 15.42
N ASN A 98 -12.69 -2.66 15.74
CA ASN A 98 -11.75 -1.94 16.62
C ASN A 98 -10.28 -2.01 16.15
N VAL A 99 -10.05 -2.17 14.85
CA VAL A 99 -8.73 -2.07 14.23
C VAL A 99 -8.73 -0.92 13.23
N HIS A 100 -7.77 -0.03 13.35
CA HIS A 100 -7.57 1.11 12.47
C HIS A 100 -6.70 0.71 11.26
N TYR A 101 -7.16 1.02 10.07
CA TYR A 101 -6.49 0.76 8.80
C TYR A 101 -6.23 2.07 8.08
N PHE A 102 -5.00 2.35 7.75
CA PHE A 102 -4.62 3.47 6.88
C PHE A 102 -3.31 3.14 6.17
N HIS A 103 -2.92 3.94 5.16
CA HIS A 103 -1.74 3.62 4.36
C HIS A 103 -0.44 3.61 5.18
N GLY A 104 -0.28 4.54 6.09
CA GLY A 104 0.95 4.69 6.87
C GLY A 104 1.85 5.83 6.41
N THR A 105 1.38 6.74 5.55
CA THR A 105 2.13 7.95 5.17
C THR A 105 2.54 8.72 6.41
N GLY A 106 3.84 9.02 6.52
CA GLY A 106 4.42 9.67 7.70
C GLY A 106 4.91 8.70 8.79
N CYS A 107 4.55 7.42 8.72
CA CYS A 107 5.09 6.39 9.59
C CYS A 107 6.44 5.89 9.06
N SER A 108 7.40 5.68 9.94
CA SER A 108 8.74 5.21 9.58
C SER A 108 9.44 4.50 10.72
N GLY A 109 10.65 3.99 10.45
CA GLY A 109 11.51 3.35 11.44
C GLY A 109 11.35 1.82 11.48
N LYS A 110 11.71 1.21 12.61
CA LYS A 110 11.74 -0.26 12.77
C LYS A 110 10.40 -0.89 13.16
N MET A 111 9.47 -0.11 13.67
CA MET A 111 8.16 -0.57 14.16
C MET A 111 7.06 0.47 13.86
N PRO A 112 6.88 0.86 12.57
CA PRO A 112 6.02 1.98 12.22
C PRO A 112 4.55 1.73 12.60
N ALA A 113 4.02 0.55 12.34
CA ALA A 113 2.64 0.19 12.71
C ALA A 113 2.43 0.17 14.23
N LEU A 114 3.38 -0.35 15.00
CA LEU A 114 3.26 -0.35 16.46
C LEU A 114 3.32 1.07 17.04
N ASN A 115 4.16 1.93 16.48
CA ASN A 115 4.24 3.33 16.91
C ASN A 115 2.93 4.07 16.61
N ALA A 116 2.33 3.83 15.45
CA ALA A 116 1.01 4.37 15.11
C ALA A 116 -0.08 3.83 16.05
N ALA A 117 -0.07 2.52 16.33
CA ALA A 117 -1.01 1.90 17.27
C ALA A 117 -0.92 2.50 18.69
N LYS A 118 0.30 2.76 19.17
CA LYS A 118 0.51 3.43 20.47
C LYS A 118 0.01 4.87 20.47
N ALA A 119 0.27 5.61 19.39
CA ALA A 119 -0.18 7.01 19.27
C ALA A 119 -1.70 7.13 19.24
N SER A 120 -2.38 6.23 18.52
CA SER A 120 -3.85 6.20 18.43
C SER A 120 -4.52 5.45 19.59
N MET A 121 -3.77 4.73 20.42
CA MET A 121 -4.28 3.83 21.46
C MET A 121 -5.22 2.73 20.89
N MET A 122 -5.01 2.33 19.64
CA MET A 122 -5.84 1.36 18.90
C MET A 122 -4.96 0.39 18.11
N SER A 123 -5.39 -0.88 17.99
CA SER A 123 -4.73 -1.81 17.06
C SER A 123 -4.72 -1.23 15.66
N THR A 124 -3.59 -1.31 14.97
CA THR A 124 -3.40 -0.60 13.70
C THR A 124 -2.73 -1.46 12.66
N VAL A 125 -3.23 -1.36 11.43
CA VAL A 125 -2.67 -2.02 10.24
C VAL A 125 -2.24 -0.95 9.23
N ILE A 126 -1.00 -1.03 8.77
CA ILE A 126 -0.46 -0.13 7.74
C ILE A 126 0.31 -0.89 6.65
N GLY A 127 0.52 -0.22 5.51
CA GLY A 127 1.47 -0.58 4.46
C GLY A 127 2.66 0.36 4.42
N HIS A 128 2.90 1.06 3.30
CA HIS A 128 3.87 2.13 3.10
C HIS A 128 5.35 1.71 3.26
N CYS A 129 5.70 1.09 4.37
CA CYS A 129 7.07 0.68 4.67
C CYS A 129 7.36 -0.69 4.04
N HIS A 130 7.73 -0.71 2.76
CA HIS A 130 7.86 -1.94 1.97
C HIS A 130 8.82 -2.99 2.57
N SER A 131 9.84 -2.54 3.29
CA SER A 131 10.86 -3.42 3.89
C SER A 131 10.57 -3.82 5.34
N VAL A 132 9.42 -3.40 5.88
CA VAL A 132 8.97 -3.76 7.22
C VAL A 132 7.68 -4.56 7.10
N ALA A 133 7.65 -5.73 7.73
CA ALA A 133 6.47 -6.59 7.72
C ALA A 133 6.37 -7.40 9.01
N GLY A 134 5.17 -7.72 9.41
CA GLY A 134 4.88 -8.54 10.58
C GLY A 134 4.05 -7.85 11.64
N VAL A 135 3.82 -8.56 12.73
CA VAL A 135 2.99 -8.13 13.85
C VAL A 135 3.83 -7.88 15.08
N LYS A 136 3.55 -6.78 15.75
CA LYS A 136 4.10 -6.45 17.07
C LYS A 136 2.98 -6.11 18.04
N TRP A 137 3.07 -6.64 19.26
CA TRP A 137 2.10 -6.41 20.31
C TRP A 137 2.60 -5.41 21.34
N ASN A 138 1.69 -4.65 21.91
CA ASN A 138 1.86 -3.86 23.11
C ASN A 138 0.76 -4.19 24.11
N CYS A 139 1.13 -4.74 25.24
CA CYS A 139 0.20 -5.15 26.30
C CYS A 139 0.43 -4.27 27.53
N GLY A 140 -0.60 -3.62 27.97
CA GLY A 140 -0.67 -2.89 29.24
C GLY A 140 -1.54 -3.62 30.25
N VAL A 141 -1.74 -3.04 31.43
CA VAL A 141 -2.55 -3.65 32.49
C VAL A 141 -4.00 -3.91 32.04
N ASN A 142 -4.60 -2.98 31.31
CA ASN A 142 -6.03 -3.03 30.95
C ASN A 142 -6.27 -3.17 29.44
N ARG A 143 -5.24 -3.16 28.60
CA ARG A 143 -5.40 -3.15 27.15
C ARG A 143 -4.25 -3.86 26.44
N ARG A 144 -4.59 -4.60 25.42
CA ARG A 144 -3.68 -5.17 24.45
C ARG A 144 -4.00 -4.59 23.07
N ILE A 145 -3.00 -4.06 22.40
CA ILE A 145 -3.08 -3.56 21.03
C ILE A 145 -1.95 -4.15 20.19
N PHE A 146 -2.13 -4.20 18.88
CA PHE A 146 -1.08 -4.58 17.95
C PHE A 146 -0.83 -3.52 16.88
N GLY A 147 0.38 -3.50 16.34
CA GLY A 147 0.70 -2.88 15.06
C GLY A 147 1.07 -3.96 14.06
N MET A 148 0.44 -3.95 12.90
CA MET A 148 0.75 -4.85 11.80
C MET A 148 1.21 -4.05 10.59
N ASP A 149 2.48 -4.23 10.21
CA ASP A 149 3.04 -3.80 8.94
C ASP A 149 2.78 -4.92 7.91
N THR A 150 1.98 -4.64 6.87
CA THR A 150 1.56 -5.67 5.91
C THR A 150 2.63 -6.05 4.88
N GLY A 151 3.77 -5.32 4.86
CA GLY A 151 4.69 -5.40 3.74
C GLY A 151 4.07 -4.77 2.48
N CYS A 152 4.28 -5.38 1.33
CA CYS A 152 3.79 -4.85 0.06
C CYS A 152 3.49 -5.95 -0.96
N GLY A 153 2.75 -5.58 -2.02
CA GLY A 153 2.45 -6.43 -3.17
C GLY A 153 3.10 -5.93 -4.47
N VAL A 154 4.26 -5.27 -4.39
CA VAL A 154 4.93 -4.68 -5.55
C VAL A 154 5.58 -5.74 -6.44
N ASP A 155 5.61 -5.50 -7.74
CA ASP A 155 6.51 -6.24 -8.64
C ASP A 155 7.93 -5.72 -8.46
N ILE A 156 8.75 -6.47 -7.75
CA ILE A 156 10.16 -6.10 -7.46
C ILE A 156 11.04 -5.99 -8.70
N ASN A 157 10.61 -6.52 -9.84
CA ASN A 157 11.32 -6.44 -11.12
C ASN A 157 10.85 -5.26 -11.98
N HIS A 158 9.79 -4.56 -11.57
CA HIS A 158 9.27 -3.43 -12.33
C HIS A 158 10.30 -2.27 -12.39
N PRO A 159 10.47 -1.57 -13.53
CA PRO A 159 11.39 -0.45 -13.66
C PRO A 159 11.23 0.63 -12.60
N ALA A 160 10.00 0.91 -12.19
CA ALA A 160 9.71 1.86 -11.10
C ALA A 160 10.36 1.48 -9.76
N MET A 161 10.74 0.21 -9.54
CA MET A 161 11.43 -0.25 -8.32
C MET A 161 12.95 -0.19 -8.43
N ARG A 162 13.52 0.25 -9.56
CA ARG A 162 14.97 0.31 -9.77
C ARG A 162 15.68 1.28 -8.82
N TYR A 163 15.01 2.32 -8.33
CA TYR A 163 15.59 3.21 -7.31
C TYR A 163 16.01 2.45 -6.03
N GLY A 164 15.30 1.38 -5.71
CA GLY A 164 15.62 0.49 -4.58
C GLY A 164 16.73 -0.54 -4.86
N LYS A 165 17.31 -0.56 -6.07
CA LYS A 165 18.31 -1.55 -6.49
C LYS A 165 19.52 -1.61 -5.55
N ASN A 166 19.98 -0.46 -5.10
CA ASN A 166 21.16 -0.33 -4.23
C ASN A 166 20.82 -0.28 -2.74
N LEU A 167 19.54 -0.32 -2.36
CA LEU A 167 19.14 -0.38 -0.96
C LEU A 167 19.39 -1.78 -0.39
N ILE A 168 19.97 -1.84 0.80
CA ILE A 168 20.18 -3.10 1.54
C ILE A 168 18.83 -3.69 1.93
N ASN A 169 17.91 -2.86 2.40
CA ASN A 169 16.57 -3.28 2.77
C ASN A 169 15.72 -3.51 1.52
N LYS A 170 15.20 -4.71 1.38
CA LYS A 170 14.37 -5.13 0.24
C LYS A 170 12.89 -5.21 0.64
N PRO A 171 11.97 -5.05 -0.30
CA PRO A 171 10.54 -5.22 -0.04
C PRO A 171 10.19 -6.61 0.50
N VAL A 172 9.28 -6.68 1.46
CA VAL A 172 8.70 -7.94 1.92
C VAL A 172 7.36 -8.11 1.22
N LEU A 173 7.27 -9.12 0.33
CA LEU A 173 6.03 -9.45 -0.36
C LEU A 173 5.13 -10.23 0.59
N SER A 174 4.05 -9.62 1.02
CA SER A 174 3.19 -10.19 2.06
C SER A 174 1.84 -9.46 2.13
N CYS A 175 0.93 -10.05 2.88
CA CYS A 175 -0.35 -9.43 3.23
C CYS A 175 -0.69 -9.71 4.70
N GLY A 176 -1.69 -9.00 5.23
CA GLY A 176 -2.21 -9.20 6.56
C GLY A 176 -3.63 -9.75 6.53
N VAL A 177 -4.00 -10.51 7.56
CA VAL A 177 -5.35 -10.97 7.83
C VAL A 177 -5.67 -10.69 9.29
N VAL A 178 -6.87 -10.21 9.58
CA VAL A 178 -7.35 -10.02 10.96
C VAL A 178 -8.63 -10.83 11.13
N ILE A 179 -8.65 -11.75 12.10
CA ILE A 179 -9.81 -12.57 12.43
C ILE A 179 -10.08 -12.41 13.91
N ASP A 180 -11.29 -12.00 14.27
CA ASP A 180 -11.71 -11.78 15.66
C ASP A 180 -10.71 -10.92 16.47
N GLY A 181 -10.17 -9.89 15.82
CA GLY A 181 -9.17 -8.99 16.43
C GLY A 181 -7.76 -9.58 16.57
N ILE A 182 -7.50 -10.77 16.03
CA ILE A 182 -6.18 -11.40 16.02
C ILE A 182 -5.53 -11.21 14.65
N PRO A 183 -4.36 -10.56 14.58
CA PRO A 183 -3.63 -10.36 13.34
C PRO A 183 -2.82 -11.58 12.94
N HIS A 184 -2.85 -11.90 11.66
CA HIS A 184 -2.03 -12.91 11.01
C HIS A 184 -1.29 -12.26 9.86
N HIS A 185 -0.02 -12.60 9.70
CA HIS A 185 0.83 -12.06 8.65
C HIS A 185 1.25 -13.21 7.72
N GLU A 186 0.92 -13.05 6.43
CA GLU A 186 1.16 -14.07 5.41
C GLU A 186 2.24 -13.59 4.45
N ILE A 187 3.38 -14.25 4.49
CA ILE A 187 4.51 -13.96 3.59
C ILE A 187 4.31 -14.75 2.29
N MET A 188 4.47 -14.07 1.16
CA MET A 188 4.46 -14.72 -0.15
C MET A 188 5.64 -15.70 -0.25
N PRO A 189 5.39 -17.00 -0.49
CA PRO A 189 6.45 -17.97 -0.66
C PRO A 189 7.25 -17.64 -1.92
N MET A 190 8.58 -17.59 -1.78
CA MET A 190 9.49 -17.44 -2.90
C MET A 190 10.01 -18.82 -3.35
N ALA A 191 10.20 -19.01 -4.65
CA ALA A 191 10.80 -20.22 -5.16
C ALA A 191 12.23 -20.39 -4.61
N ARG A 192 12.62 -21.63 -4.33
CA ARG A 192 13.96 -21.95 -3.78
C ARG A 192 15.05 -21.41 -4.73
N GLY A 193 15.93 -20.55 -4.21
CA GLY A 193 16.99 -19.91 -4.99
C GLY A 193 16.57 -18.65 -5.73
N GLU A 194 15.33 -18.24 -5.62
CA GLU A 194 14.86 -16.96 -6.17
C GLU A 194 15.51 -15.81 -5.41
N LYS A 195 16.06 -14.84 -6.16
CA LYS A 195 16.67 -13.63 -5.59
C LYS A 195 15.74 -12.46 -5.81
N TYR A 196 15.67 -11.54 -4.82
CA TYR A 196 14.89 -10.30 -4.91
C TYR A 196 15.29 -9.41 -6.08
N HIS A 197 16.51 -9.53 -6.56
CA HIS A 197 16.98 -8.86 -7.78
C HIS A 197 17.84 -9.83 -8.58
N LYS A 198 17.44 -10.13 -9.79
CA LYS A 198 18.37 -10.62 -10.80
C LYS A 198 19.24 -9.42 -11.18
N SER A 199 20.49 -9.41 -10.73
CA SER A 199 21.45 -8.45 -11.24
C SER A 199 21.57 -8.70 -12.76
N ARG A 200 21.01 -7.78 -13.54
CA ARG A 200 21.39 -7.65 -14.95
C ARG A 200 22.67 -6.80 -14.94
N PHE A 201 23.78 -7.45 -15.06
CA PHE A 201 24.98 -6.87 -15.64
C PHE A 201 25.05 -7.33 -17.08
#